data_6244bcb784edfb41c927dbc708b2575b
#
_entry.id   6244bcb784edfb41c927dbc708b2575b
#
_cell.length_a   1.000
_cell.length_b   1.000
_cell.length_c   1.000
_cell.angle_alpha   90.00
_cell.angle_beta   90.00
_cell.angle_gamma   90.00
#
_symmetry.space_group_name_H-M   'P 1'
#
loop_
_entity.id
_entity.type
_entity.pdbx_description
1 polymer ?
#
loop_
_entity_poly.entity_id
_entity_poly.type
_entity_poly.pdbx_seq_one_letter_code
_entity_poly.pdbx_strand_id
1 'polypeptide(L)'
;MKKIKYLIMGLVTVFGAASCADFLEVEPKDRVTGNALLSSDGGINAYMAGHYYNLPIEDFRYDFTGGGYNVGRCDGGKTNMMSGPEAVHSEWGDVASQTDRFGNWEALYKYIRGFNELKANIPLMKPSNPATIDQVTGEYYFMMAYTYFALARRYGGVPLITEVQEFNGDYDAVKVPRSTEVATWKFILEMCDKAAASLPDATTQERANKWTAYALKSRAALYAASVGKFWDRNGAMLTGEAVTEKLVGGFTDADVKFFYEECIKASAEVIRSGKFSLYGENPASLDEAAQNYHKIFVEGKGISEVIFLRDYVYPGIAHNMGKWHEPNQLAVEYGGRCCPTLDLVESYAVIDPQTRMGTYDVKLVTTNDGNENYATNGFNPNVDYKQYDDFATIFANRDPRLYASVILPNTQWGGQTILIQGGLRKQDKSVVWQANDSYVFDGVTYYGKGDSDEGRYSGWVDNRANGTRSGFLLKKYLKGSGDQVWDQVVTPFVDLRYAEVLLN
;
A
#
# COMPACT_ATOMS: atom_id res chain seq x y z
N MET A 1 39.45 62.99 -42.66
CA MET A 1 39.68 62.00 -41.58
C MET A 1 38.57 61.86 -40.56
N LYS A 2 37.80 62.83 -40.16
CA LYS A 2 36.66 62.72 -39.22
C LYS A 2 35.48 61.93 -39.75
N LYS A 3 35.13 62.03 -41.05
CA LYS A 3 33.99 61.27 -41.65
C LYS A 3 34.22 59.76 -41.79
N ILE A 4 35.45 59.31 -41.93
CA ILE A 4 35.81 57.84 -41.96
C ILE A 4 35.72 57.21 -40.61
N LYS A 5 36.02 57.96 -39.53
CA LYS A 5 35.88 57.40 -38.14
C LYS A 5 34.41 57.13 -37.78
N TYR A 6 33.46 57.92 -38.23
CA TYR A 6 32.03 57.67 -37.96
C TYR A 6 31.47 56.58 -38.84
N LEU A 7 32.01 56.30 -40.03
CA LEU A 7 31.59 55.16 -40.86
C LEU A 7 32.06 53.86 -40.31
N ILE A 8 33.30 53.79 -39.79
CA ILE A 8 33.84 52.59 -39.13
C ILE A 8 33.15 52.34 -37.81
N MET A 9 32.80 53.37 -37.05
CA MET A 9 32.08 53.24 -35.78
C MET A 9 30.62 52.79 -35.98
N GLY A 10 29.96 53.18 -37.09
CA GLY A 10 28.63 52.70 -37.47
C GLY A 10 28.60 51.27 -37.97
N LEU A 11 29.70 50.81 -38.66
CA LEU A 11 29.79 49.43 -39.15
C LEU A 11 30.06 48.44 -38.01
N VAL A 12 30.82 48.83 -36.98
CA VAL A 12 31.11 47.98 -35.81
C VAL A 12 29.87 47.81 -34.92
N THR A 13 28.99 48.83 -34.84
CA THR A 13 27.72 48.71 -34.07
C THR A 13 26.68 47.86 -34.77
N VAL A 14 26.64 47.76 -36.09
CA VAL A 14 25.68 46.93 -36.85
C VAL A 14 26.09 45.45 -36.85
N PHE A 15 27.40 45.12 -36.85
CA PHE A 15 27.86 43.75 -36.73
C PHE A 15 27.83 43.22 -35.29
N GLY A 16 27.84 44.06 -34.27
CA GLY A 16 27.71 43.68 -32.87
C GLY A 16 26.29 43.33 -32.45
N ALA A 17 25.25 43.77 -33.17
CA ALA A 17 23.86 43.52 -32.85
C ALA A 17 23.28 42.22 -33.48
N ALA A 18 23.97 41.64 -34.49
CA ALA A 18 23.52 40.41 -35.15
C ALA A 18 24.10 39.12 -34.56
N SER A 19 25.00 39.21 -33.56
CA SER A 19 25.74 38.06 -33.06
C SER A 19 25.23 37.50 -31.73
N CYS A 20 24.15 38.02 -31.15
CA CYS A 20 23.74 37.61 -29.79
C CYS A 20 22.44 36.79 -29.74
N ALA A 21 21.75 36.54 -30.85
CA ALA A 21 20.52 35.73 -30.80
C ALA A 21 20.83 34.22 -30.68
N ASP A 22 21.78 33.71 -31.45
CA ASP A 22 22.11 32.28 -31.41
C ASP A 22 22.96 31.84 -30.18
N PHE A 23 23.60 32.80 -29.49
CA PHE A 23 24.42 32.49 -28.32
C PHE A 23 23.61 32.29 -27.03
N LEU A 24 22.38 32.80 -27.01
CA LEU A 24 21.46 32.68 -25.85
C LEU A 24 20.52 31.49 -25.94
N GLU A 25 20.41 30.83 -27.07
CA GLU A 25 19.67 29.58 -27.28
C GLU A 25 20.62 28.37 -27.17
N VAL A 26 21.47 28.32 -26.18
CA VAL A 26 22.15 27.07 -25.84
C VAL A 26 21.12 26.17 -25.17
N GLU A 27 20.55 25.23 -25.92
CA GLU A 27 19.83 24.11 -25.31
C GLU A 27 20.77 23.48 -24.27
N PRO A 28 20.35 23.42 -22.98
CA PRO A 28 21.18 22.79 -21.98
C PRO A 28 21.45 21.35 -22.39
N LYS A 29 22.70 20.99 -22.66
CA LYS A 29 23.11 19.62 -23.08
C LYS A 29 22.86 18.57 -22.01
N ASP A 30 22.53 18.99 -20.81
CA ASP A 30 22.19 18.19 -19.64
C ASP A 30 20.67 18.03 -19.40
N ARG A 31 19.83 18.69 -20.20
CA ARG A 31 18.38 18.52 -20.19
C ARG A 31 17.90 17.96 -21.51
N VAL A 32 17.31 16.78 -21.47
CA VAL A 32 16.61 16.22 -22.62
C VAL A 32 15.36 17.06 -22.86
N THR A 33 15.27 17.75 -24.00
CA THR A 33 14.06 18.51 -24.38
C THR A 33 12.89 17.54 -24.55
N GLY A 34 11.66 17.99 -24.29
CA GLY A 34 10.47 17.15 -24.35
C GLY A 34 10.35 16.38 -25.68
N ASN A 35 10.67 17.02 -26.81
CA ASN A 35 10.65 16.40 -28.14
C ASN A 35 11.74 15.33 -28.30
N ALA A 36 12.94 15.53 -27.75
CA ALA A 36 14.02 14.54 -27.79
C ALA A 36 13.69 13.32 -26.92
N LEU A 37 13.05 13.53 -25.77
CA LEU A 37 12.59 12.47 -24.87
C LEU A 37 11.59 11.54 -25.58
N LEU A 38 10.61 12.10 -26.28
CA LEU A 38 9.55 11.35 -26.98
C LEU A 38 10.01 10.70 -28.32
N SER A 39 11.24 10.98 -28.75
CA SER A 39 11.77 10.50 -30.04
C SER A 39 12.57 9.20 -29.96
N SER A 40 12.62 8.54 -28.80
CA SER A 40 13.34 7.29 -28.62
C SER A 40 12.65 6.36 -27.62
N ASP A 41 12.83 5.05 -27.77
CA ASP A 41 12.26 4.05 -26.86
C ASP A 41 12.73 4.26 -25.41
N GLY A 42 14.02 4.56 -25.22
CA GLY A 42 14.57 4.86 -23.88
C GLY A 42 13.96 6.11 -23.25
N GLY A 43 13.76 7.16 -24.05
CA GLY A 43 13.11 8.38 -23.61
C GLY A 43 11.64 8.18 -23.26
N ILE A 44 10.89 7.46 -24.11
CA ILE A 44 9.49 7.10 -23.85
C ILE A 44 9.39 6.28 -22.57
N ASN A 45 10.25 5.28 -22.37
CA ASN A 45 10.25 4.48 -21.13
C ASN A 45 10.56 5.32 -19.91
N ALA A 46 11.52 6.24 -19.96
CA ALA A 46 11.81 7.15 -18.86
C ALA A 46 10.64 8.10 -18.55
N TYR A 47 9.96 8.62 -19.57
CA TYR A 47 8.77 9.43 -19.44
C TYR A 47 7.62 8.65 -18.75
N MET A 48 7.37 7.43 -19.21
CA MET A 48 6.37 6.54 -18.62
C MET A 48 6.70 6.16 -17.17
N ALA A 49 7.97 5.93 -16.83
CA ALA A 49 8.39 5.66 -15.45
C ALA A 49 8.02 6.81 -14.49
N GLY A 50 8.12 8.07 -14.95
CA GLY A 50 7.66 9.23 -14.19
C GLY A 50 6.15 9.21 -13.93
N HIS A 51 5.35 8.75 -14.88
CA HIS A 51 3.90 8.60 -14.72
C HIS A 51 3.55 7.44 -13.77
N TYR A 52 4.23 6.30 -13.88
CA TYR A 52 4.07 5.18 -12.93
C TYR A 52 4.48 5.57 -11.50
N TYR A 53 5.49 6.42 -11.34
CA TYR A 53 5.83 6.98 -10.02
C TYR A 53 4.65 7.69 -9.37
N ASN A 54 3.84 8.42 -10.16
CA ASN A 54 2.67 9.16 -9.70
C ASN A 54 1.40 8.31 -9.55
N LEU A 55 1.44 7.01 -9.89
CA LEU A 55 0.29 6.13 -9.68
C LEU A 55 -0.02 6.05 -8.18
N PRO A 56 -1.28 6.34 -7.74
CA PRO A 56 -1.60 6.47 -6.33
C PRO A 56 -1.80 5.11 -5.64
N ILE A 57 -0.73 4.32 -5.60
CA ILE A 57 -0.69 3.05 -4.87
C ILE A 57 -0.46 3.35 -3.39
N GLU A 58 -1.23 2.70 -2.53
CA GLU A 58 -1.08 2.79 -1.07
C GLU A 58 0.00 1.81 -0.58
N ASP A 59 1.22 2.07 -1.01
CA ASP A 59 2.40 1.26 -0.74
C ASP A 59 3.17 1.70 0.52
N PHE A 60 4.42 1.28 0.66
CA PHE A 60 5.28 1.63 1.80
C PHE A 60 5.63 3.13 1.90
N ARG A 61 5.25 3.92 0.90
CA ARG A 61 5.48 5.36 0.80
C ARG A 61 4.18 6.17 0.87
N TYR A 62 3.09 5.52 1.26
CA TYR A 62 1.81 6.16 1.50
C TYR A 62 1.67 6.51 2.99
N ASP A 63 1.42 7.78 3.29
CA ASP A 63 1.13 8.26 4.64
C ASP A 63 -0.32 8.75 4.73
N PHE A 64 -1.16 7.95 5.37
CA PHE A 64 -2.58 8.27 5.57
C PHE A 64 -2.80 9.42 6.57
N THR A 65 -1.80 9.77 7.40
CA THR A 65 -1.94 10.82 8.42
C THR A 65 -1.72 12.23 7.89
N GLY A 66 -1.50 12.40 6.58
CA GLY A 66 -1.47 13.70 5.91
C GLY A 66 -0.37 13.91 4.89
N GLY A 67 0.59 13.00 4.76
CA GLY A 67 1.62 13.05 3.73
C GLY A 67 1.10 12.66 2.35
N GLY A 68 0.13 11.75 2.28
CA GLY A 68 -0.45 11.26 1.05
C GLY A 68 0.41 10.24 0.31
N TYR A 69 0.29 10.24 -1.03
CA TYR A 69 0.99 9.30 -1.89
C TYR A 69 2.44 9.72 -2.17
N ASN A 70 3.29 8.72 -2.36
CA ASN A 70 4.68 8.88 -2.81
C ASN A 70 5.53 9.80 -1.91
N VAL A 71 5.23 9.86 -0.63
CA VAL A 71 6.08 10.54 0.33
C VAL A 71 7.41 9.81 0.43
N GLY A 72 8.53 10.54 0.42
CA GLY A 72 9.87 9.96 0.39
C GLY A 72 10.17 9.07 1.58
N ARG A 73 9.62 9.40 2.75
CA ARG A 73 9.67 8.61 3.97
C ARG A 73 8.28 8.51 4.55
N CYS A 74 7.84 7.30 4.87
CA CYS A 74 6.70 7.13 5.76
C CYS A 74 7.19 7.52 7.15
N ASP A 75 6.84 8.72 7.58
CA ASP A 75 7.41 9.31 8.80
C ASP A 75 7.00 8.48 10.03
N GLY A 76 8.00 8.01 10.80
CA GLY A 76 7.79 7.19 11.97
C GLY A 76 7.29 5.76 11.71
N GLY A 77 7.24 5.26 10.46
CA GLY A 77 6.85 3.88 10.15
C GLY A 77 5.34 3.62 10.19
N LYS A 78 4.52 4.60 9.89
CA LYS A 78 3.07 4.43 9.77
C LYS A 78 2.74 3.57 8.53
N THR A 79 1.83 2.63 8.68
CA THR A 79 1.32 1.78 7.60
C THR A 79 -0.20 1.83 7.54
N ASN A 80 -0.79 1.51 6.41
CA ASN A 80 -2.26 1.47 6.25
C ASN A 80 -2.96 0.55 7.27
N MET A 81 -2.32 -0.49 7.77
CA MET A 81 -2.88 -1.33 8.83
C MET A 81 -3.27 -0.54 10.08
N MET A 82 -2.55 0.56 10.35
CA MET A 82 -2.80 1.41 11.51
C MET A 82 -3.95 2.40 11.31
N SER A 83 -4.55 2.43 10.12
CA SER A 83 -5.74 3.25 9.86
C SER A 83 -7.05 2.56 10.28
N GLY A 84 -6.97 1.32 10.74
CA GLY A 84 -8.08 0.48 11.16
C GLY A 84 -7.76 -0.31 12.43
N PRO A 85 -8.60 -1.28 12.79
CA PRO A 85 -8.46 -2.06 14.02
C PRO A 85 -7.36 -3.13 13.95
N GLU A 86 -6.65 -3.26 12.82
CA GLU A 86 -5.72 -4.37 12.57
C GLU A 86 -4.37 -4.17 13.26
N ALA A 87 -3.94 -2.91 13.47
CA ALA A 87 -2.66 -2.63 14.12
C ALA A 87 -2.66 -1.27 14.83
N VAL A 88 -1.75 -1.14 15.79
CA VAL A 88 -1.44 0.12 16.46
C VAL A 88 0.05 0.45 16.30
N HIS A 89 0.39 1.71 16.43
CA HIS A 89 1.78 2.15 16.41
C HIS A 89 2.44 1.94 17.78
N SER A 90 3.66 1.39 17.83
CA SER A 90 4.33 1.07 19.09
C SER A 90 4.55 2.31 19.99
N GLU A 91 4.90 3.44 19.40
CA GLU A 91 5.17 4.68 20.13
C GLU A 91 3.92 5.53 20.34
N TRP A 92 3.11 5.70 19.31
CA TRP A 92 1.99 6.64 19.31
C TRP A 92 0.62 6.00 19.60
N GLY A 93 0.56 4.66 19.70
CA GLY A 93 -0.67 3.93 19.94
C GLY A 93 -1.63 3.98 18.76
N ASP A 94 -2.86 4.37 19.01
CA ASP A 94 -3.87 4.54 17.98
C ASP A 94 -3.62 5.82 17.19
N VAL A 95 -3.09 5.66 15.97
CA VAL A 95 -2.86 6.78 15.04
C VAL A 95 -4.05 7.02 14.11
N ALA A 96 -4.99 6.09 14.03
CA ALA A 96 -6.21 6.25 13.24
C ALA A 96 -7.10 7.35 13.78
N SER A 97 -7.14 7.51 15.11
CA SER A 97 -7.92 8.56 15.77
C SER A 97 -7.30 9.95 15.69
N GLN A 98 -6.02 10.06 15.32
CA GLN A 98 -5.29 11.33 15.41
C GLN A 98 -5.59 12.31 14.28
N THR A 99 -5.89 11.83 13.10
CA THR A 99 -6.31 12.68 11.98
C THR A 99 -6.89 11.88 10.83
N ASP A 100 -7.95 12.35 10.28
CA ASP A 100 -8.65 11.88 9.10
C ASP A 100 -8.09 12.45 7.79
N ARG A 101 -6.80 12.70 7.72
CA ARG A 101 -6.23 13.35 6.54
C ARG A 101 -6.05 12.39 5.35
N PHE A 102 -7.01 11.53 5.10
CA PHE A 102 -7.10 10.79 3.83
C PHE A 102 -7.28 11.70 2.61
N GLY A 103 -7.26 13.02 2.81
CA GLY A 103 -7.46 14.03 1.79
C GLY A 103 -6.27 14.14 0.86
N ASN A 104 -6.38 13.57 -0.32
CA ASN A 104 -5.38 13.64 -1.38
C ASN A 104 -5.97 14.29 -2.65
N TRP A 105 -7.02 15.08 -2.53
CA TRP A 105 -7.73 15.68 -3.66
C TRP A 105 -6.78 16.43 -4.61
N GLU A 106 -6.02 17.36 -4.07
CA GLU A 106 -5.10 18.18 -4.87
C GLU A 106 -4.03 17.34 -5.58
N ALA A 107 -3.40 16.40 -4.85
CA ALA A 107 -2.37 15.56 -5.42
C ALA A 107 -2.90 14.67 -6.55
N LEU A 108 -4.09 14.07 -6.36
CA LEU A 108 -4.70 13.22 -7.36
C LEU A 108 -5.11 13.99 -8.62
N TYR A 109 -5.61 15.24 -8.50
CA TYR A 109 -5.89 16.06 -9.67
C TYR A 109 -4.61 16.57 -10.37
N LYS A 110 -3.51 16.77 -9.65
CA LYS A 110 -2.19 16.99 -10.29
C LYS A 110 -1.76 15.77 -11.11
N TYR A 111 -1.99 14.56 -10.61
CA TYR A 111 -1.68 13.34 -11.37
C TYR A 111 -2.58 13.20 -12.60
N ILE A 112 -3.90 13.44 -12.48
CA ILE A 112 -4.85 13.46 -13.61
C ILE A 112 -4.41 14.47 -14.67
N ARG A 113 -3.98 15.68 -14.27
CA ARG A 113 -3.44 16.67 -15.22
C ARG A 113 -2.22 16.11 -15.96
N GLY A 114 -1.26 15.52 -15.24
CA GLY A 114 -0.08 14.93 -15.85
C GLY A 114 -0.42 13.77 -16.80
N PHE A 115 -1.44 12.96 -16.49
CA PHE A 115 -1.90 11.89 -17.40
C PHE A 115 -2.62 12.45 -18.63
N ASN A 116 -3.37 13.54 -18.51
CA ASN A 116 -3.95 14.22 -19.66
C ASN A 116 -2.86 14.87 -20.55
N GLU A 117 -1.78 15.39 -19.97
CA GLU A 117 -0.59 15.83 -20.70
C GLU A 117 0.11 14.65 -21.40
N LEU A 118 0.20 13.47 -20.76
CA LEU A 118 0.65 12.24 -21.42
C LEU A 118 -0.20 11.91 -22.65
N LYS A 119 -1.54 11.92 -22.51
CA LYS A 119 -2.47 11.70 -23.63
C LYS A 119 -2.20 12.64 -24.79
N ALA A 120 -2.02 13.93 -24.50
CA ALA A 120 -1.72 14.95 -25.51
C ALA A 120 -0.36 14.72 -26.20
N ASN A 121 0.60 14.10 -25.50
CA ASN A 121 1.94 13.83 -26.02
C ASN A 121 2.05 12.49 -26.79
N ILE A 122 1.11 11.55 -26.66
CA ILE A 122 1.14 10.25 -27.37
C ILE A 122 1.33 10.43 -28.89
N PRO A 123 0.63 11.35 -29.60
CA PRO A 123 0.82 11.56 -31.04
C PRO A 123 2.22 12.07 -31.43
N LEU A 124 2.99 12.60 -30.48
CA LEU A 124 4.35 13.11 -30.68
C LEU A 124 5.42 12.05 -30.50
N MET A 125 5.07 10.89 -29.94
CA MET A 125 6.00 9.80 -29.68
C MET A 125 6.43 9.12 -30.97
N LYS A 126 7.73 8.76 -31.04
CA LYS A 126 8.34 8.08 -32.19
C LYS A 126 9.08 6.81 -31.72
N PRO A 127 8.36 5.78 -31.27
CA PRO A 127 8.99 4.53 -30.86
C PRO A 127 9.50 3.76 -32.08
N SER A 128 10.48 2.89 -31.90
CA SER A 128 10.94 1.96 -32.91
C SER A 128 9.88 0.90 -33.26
N ASN A 129 9.07 0.50 -32.28
CA ASN A 129 7.93 -0.41 -32.42
C ASN A 129 6.61 0.37 -32.35
N PRO A 130 5.81 0.43 -33.44
CA PRO A 130 4.52 1.12 -33.43
C PRO A 130 3.53 0.62 -32.38
N ALA A 131 3.58 -0.66 -31.96
CA ALA A 131 2.72 -1.21 -30.90
C ALA A 131 2.95 -0.55 -29.53
N THR A 132 4.07 0.15 -29.33
CA THR A 132 4.32 0.95 -28.14
C THR A 132 3.27 2.08 -27.96
N ILE A 133 2.73 2.61 -29.04
CA ILE A 133 1.68 3.65 -29.00
C ILE A 133 0.40 3.10 -28.37
N ASP A 134 -0.02 1.89 -28.79
CA ASP A 134 -1.20 1.24 -28.20
C ASP A 134 -0.96 0.91 -26.74
N GLN A 135 0.22 0.40 -26.40
CA GLN A 135 0.60 0.13 -25.01
C GLN A 135 0.55 1.39 -24.15
N VAL A 136 1.19 2.50 -24.56
CA VAL A 136 1.17 3.76 -23.81
C VAL A 136 -0.25 4.33 -23.69
N THR A 137 -1.05 4.19 -24.74
CA THR A 137 -2.47 4.59 -24.73
C THR A 137 -3.25 3.78 -23.69
N GLY A 138 -3.05 2.47 -23.66
CA GLY A 138 -3.66 1.60 -22.65
C GLY A 138 -3.20 1.92 -21.23
N GLU A 139 -1.91 2.20 -21.05
CA GLU A 139 -1.36 2.64 -19.74
C GLU A 139 -1.95 3.97 -19.28
N TYR A 140 -2.16 4.93 -20.18
CA TYR A 140 -2.89 6.16 -19.87
C TYR A 140 -4.27 5.86 -19.29
N TYR A 141 -5.07 5.03 -19.97
CA TYR A 141 -6.40 4.66 -19.49
C TYR A 141 -6.36 3.91 -18.16
N PHE A 142 -5.39 3.02 -17.96
CA PHE A 142 -5.18 2.33 -16.69
C PHE A 142 -4.86 3.32 -15.56
N MET A 143 -3.97 4.28 -15.78
CA MET A 143 -3.59 5.30 -14.79
C MET A 143 -4.77 6.20 -14.43
N MET A 144 -5.59 6.57 -15.40
CA MET A 144 -6.84 7.30 -15.18
C MET A 144 -7.81 6.49 -14.33
N ALA A 145 -8.06 5.21 -14.70
CA ALA A 145 -8.93 4.32 -13.93
C ALA A 145 -8.47 4.18 -12.48
N TYR A 146 -7.17 3.94 -12.27
CA TYR A 146 -6.60 3.77 -10.94
C TYR A 146 -6.71 5.03 -10.09
N THR A 147 -6.45 6.20 -10.68
CA THR A 147 -6.51 7.48 -9.95
C THR A 147 -7.94 7.87 -9.61
N TYR A 148 -8.88 7.67 -10.52
CA TYR A 148 -10.30 7.88 -10.23
C TYR A 148 -10.85 6.86 -9.23
N PHE A 149 -10.35 5.62 -9.22
CA PHE A 149 -10.65 4.65 -8.16
C PHE A 149 -10.19 5.15 -6.79
N ALA A 150 -8.97 5.71 -6.69
CA ALA A 150 -8.48 6.30 -5.46
C ALA A 150 -9.32 7.51 -4.99
N LEU A 151 -9.83 8.32 -5.93
CA LEU A 151 -10.75 9.42 -5.65
C LEU A 151 -12.14 8.92 -5.20
N ALA A 152 -12.75 8.00 -5.96
CA ALA A 152 -14.11 7.53 -5.71
C ALA A 152 -14.23 6.88 -4.33
N ARG A 153 -13.25 6.08 -3.92
CA ARG A 153 -13.24 5.45 -2.59
C ARG A 153 -13.31 6.44 -1.43
N ARG A 154 -12.87 7.68 -1.63
CA ARG A 154 -12.78 8.70 -0.57
C ARG A 154 -13.83 9.77 -0.66
N TYR A 155 -14.21 10.12 -1.89
CA TYR A 155 -15.02 11.30 -2.13
C TYR A 155 -16.36 11.00 -2.82
N GLY A 156 -16.60 9.74 -3.23
CA GLY A 156 -17.76 9.41 -4.05
C GLY A 156 -17.68 10.00 -5.44
N GLY A 157 -18.69 10.76 -5.84
CA GLY A 157 -18.72 11.46 -7.12
C GLY A 157 -17.72 12.62 -7.16
N VAL A 158 -16.99 12.76 -8.27
CA VAL A 158 -15.92 13.75 -8.46
C VAL A 158 -15.96 14.37 -9.87
N PRO A 159 -15.31 15.52 -10.10
CA PRO A 159 -15.15 16.08 -11.45
C PRO A 159 -14.40 15.10 -12.37
N LEU A 160 -14.97 14.79 -13.53
CA LEU A 160 -14.35 13.91 -14.53
C LEU A 160 -13.61 14.78 -15.57
N ILE A 161 -12.28 14.82 -15.49
CA ILE A 161 -11.40 15.65 -16.33
C ILE A 161 -10.54 14.73 -17.18
N THR A 162 -10.78 14.72 -18.49
CA THR A 162 -10.13 13.80 -19.46
C THR A 162 -9.24 14.52 -20.46
N GLU A 163 -9.03 15.82 -20.29
CA GLU A 163 -8.25 16.68 -21.17
C GLU A 163 -7.47 17.71 -20.37
N VAL A 164 -6.41 18.25 -20.95
CA VAL A 164 -5.67 19.36 -20.36
C VAL A 164 -6.54 20.61 -20.38
N GLN A 165 -6.74 21.20 -19.22
CA GLN A 165 -7.45 22.47 -19.10
C GLN A 165 -6.46 23.62 -19.20
N GLU A 166 -6.67 24.53 -20.16
CA GLU A 166 -5.89 25.74 -20.33
C GLU A 166 -6.48 26.87 -19.49
N PHE A 167 -5.68 27.40 -18.57
CA PHE A 167 -6.09 28.55 -17.74
C PHE A 167 -5.72 29.85 -18.43
N ASN A 168 -6.72 30.61 -18.83
CA ASN A 168 -6.58 31.90 -19.52
C ASN A 168 -6.81 33.12 -18.61
N GLY A 169 -6.84 32.93 -17.28
CA GLY A 169 -7.14 33.94 -16.29
C GLY A 169 -8.59 33.95 -15.80
N ASP A 170 -9.45 33.17 -16.43
CA ASP A 170 -10.84 32.95 -16.01
C ASP A 170 -11.01 31.62 -15.26
N TYR A 171 -11.29 31.76 -13.97
CA TYR A 171 -11.53 30.55 -13.12
C TYR A 171 -12.86 29.86 -13.44
N ASP A 172 -13.87 30.58 -13.89
CA ASP A 172 -15.19 30.00 -14.18
C ASP A 172 -15.12 29.10 -15.44
N ALA A 173 -14.27 29.45 -16.39
CA ALA A 173 -14.06 28.68 -17.62
C ALA A 173 -13.44 27.27 -17.36
N VAL A 174 -12.72 27.09 -16.25
CA VAL A 174 -12.05 25.80 -15.92
C VAL A 174 -12.77 25.01 -14.83
N LYS A 175 -13.89 25.51 -14.30
CA LYS A 175 -14.68 24.79 -13.32
C LYS A 175 -15.39 23.60 -13.94
N VAL A 176 -15.17 22.40 -13.37
CA VAL A 176 -15.91 21.19 -13.71
C VAL A 176 -16.71 20.75 -12.49
N PRO A 177 -18.05 20.66 -12.59
CA PRO A 177 -18.87 20.19 -11.48
C PRO A 177 -18.55 18.73 -11.15
N ARG A 178 -18.83 18.33 -9.92
CA ARG A 178 -18.75 16.91 -9.53
C ARG A 178 -19.81 16.10 -10.28
N SER A 179 -19.44 14.91 -10.73
CA SER A 179 -20.35 13.91 -11.24
C SER A 179 -21.02 13.16 -10.08
N THR A 180 -22.11 12.45 -10.35
CA THR A 180 -22.67 11.56 -9.34
C THR A 180 -21.69 10.42 -9.02
N GLU A 181 -21.85 9.81 -7.84
CA GLU A 181 -20.99 8.68 -7.45
C GLU A 181 -21.12 7.51 -8.42
N VAL A 182 -22.34 7.15 -8.81
CA VAL A 182 -22.58 6.09 -9.82
C VAL A 182 -21.91 6.41 -11.16
N ALA A 183 -21.97 7.65 -11.62
CA ALA A 183 -21.32 8.05 -12.88
C ALA A 183 -19.80 7.96 -12.77
N THR A 184 -19.24 8.32 -11.62
CA THR A 184 -17.80 8.20 -11.37
C THR A 184 -17.35 6.75 -11.39
N TRP A 185 -18.07 5.84 -10.75
CA TRP A 185 -17.77 4.41 -10.79
C TRP A 185 -17.89 3.82 -12.21
N LYS A 186 -18.93 4.18 -12.96
CA LYS A 186 -19.07 3.77 -14.37
C LYS A 186 -17.93 4.26 -15.23
N PHE A 187 -17.48 5.50 -15.03
CA PHE A 187 -16.32 6.05 -15.72
C PHE A 187 -15.03 5.25 -15.45
N ILE A 188 -14.80 4.84 -14.19
CA ILE A 188 -13.65 4.00 -13.84
C ILE A 188 -13.68 2.69 -14.63
N LEU A 189 -14.81 2.01 -14.69
CA LEU A 189 -14.95 0.76 -15.45
C LEU A 189 -14.74 0.97 -16.95
N GLU A 190 -15.24 2.07 -17.50
CA GLU A 190 -15.02 2.44 -18.91
C GLU A 190 -13.51 2.65 -19.20
N MET A 191 -12.80 3.32 -18.30
CA MET A 191 -11.34 3.50 -18.47
C MET A 191 -10.61 2.15 -18.39
N CYS A 192 -11.02 1.23 -17.52
CA CYS A 192 -10.48 -0.13 -17.48
C CYS A 192 -10.73 -0.89 -18.80
N ASP A 193 -11.91 -0.76 -19.40
CA ASP A 193 -12.24 -1.41 -20.67
C ASP A 193 -11.37 -0.86 -21.81
N LYS A 194 -11.21 0.45 -21.88
CA LYS A 194 -10.31 1.10 -22.86
C LYS A 194 -8.86 0.67 -22.66
N ALA A 195 -8.42 0.56 -21.41
CA ALA A 195 -7.10 0.06 -21.08
C ALA A 195 -6.91 -1.39 -21.57
N ALA A 196 -7.86 -2.29 -21.25
CA ALA A 196 -7.80 -3.69 -21.66
C ALA A 196 -7.83 -3.88 -23.18
N ALA A 197 -8.48 -2.97 -23.92
CA ALA A 197 -8.54 -3.02 -25.38
C ALA A 197 -7.22 -2.61 -26.05
N SER A 198 -6.42 -1.76 -25.41
CA SER A 198 -5.18 -1.22 -25.98
C SER A 198 -3.92 -1.87 -25.40
N LEU A 199 -3.98 -2.41 -24.18
CA LEU A 199 -2.83 -3.01 -23.53
C LEU A 199 -2.47 -4.39 -24.12
N PRO A 200 -1.17 -4.72 -24.19
CA PRO A 200 -0.72 -6.04 -24.61
C PRO A 200 -1.09 -7.12 -23.58
N ASP A 201 -1.07 -8.38 -24.04
CA ASP A 201 -1.33 -9.56 -23.19
C ASP A 201 -0.23 -9.83 -22.16
N ALA A 202 0.96 -9.33 -22.36
CA ALA A 202 2.11 -9.56 -21.49
C ALA A 202 2.99 -8.31 -21.43
N THR A 203 3.41 -8.00 -20.22
CA THR A 203 4.44 -7.01 -19.86
C THR A 203 5.22 -7.54 -18.67
N THR A 204 6.15 -6.75 -18.14
CA THR A 204 6.66 -6.99 -16.79
C THR A 204 5.57 -6.69 -15.76
N GLN A 205 5.67 -7.28 -14.56
CA GLN A 205 4.65 -7.11 -13.51
C GLN A 205 4.57 -5.67 -12.95
N GLU A 206 5.56 -4.85 -13.25
CA GLU A 206 5.62 -3.42 -12.88
C GLU A 206 4.91 -2.50 -13.88
N ARG A 207 4.51 -3.03 -15.04
CA ARG A 207 3.76 -2.29 -16.06
C ARG A 207 2.40 -2.94 -16.30
N ALA A 208 1.40 -2.10 -16.53
CA ALA A 208 0.06 -2.59 -16.82
C ALA A 208 0.02 -3.40 -18.12
N ASN A 209 -0.71 -4.48 -18.09
CA ASN A 209 -1.10 -5.29 -19.22
C ASN A 209 -2.63 -5.45 -19.23
N LYS A 210 -3.18 -6.11 -20.23
CA LYS A 210 -4.60 -6.37 -20.37
C LYS A 210 -5.24 -6.96 -19.09
N TRP A 211 -4.54 -7.90 -18.46
CA TRP A 211 -5.03 -8.60 -17.27
C TRP A 211 -4.99 -7.73 -16.01
N THR A 212 -4.02 -6.82 -15.93
CA THR A 212 -3.96 -5.78 -14.89
C THR A 212 -5.18 -4.86 -14.95
N ALA A 213 -5.60 -4.48 -16.17
CA ALA A 213 -6.80 -3.66 -16.35
C ALA A 213 -8.08 -4.39 -15.92
N TYR A 214 -8.23 -5.68 -16.27
CA TYR A 214 -9.37 -6.48 -15.81
C TYR A 214 -9.35 -6.73 -14.31
N ALA A 215 -8.19 -6.97 -13.70
CA ALA A 215 -8.09 -7.12 -12.24
C ALA A 215 -8.48 -5.83 -11.50
N LEU A 216 -8.04 -4.68 -12.00
CA LEU A 216 -8.48 -3.38 -11.46
C LEU A 216 -10.00 -3.17 -11.66
N LYS A 217 -10.54 -3.54 -12.83
CA LYS A 217 -11.98 -3.47 -13.11
C LYS A 217 -12.78 -4.33 -12.13
N SER A 218 -12.32 -5.56 -11.87
CA SER A 218 -12.93 -6.47 -10.90
C SER A 218 -12.98 -5.82 -9.50
N ARG A 219 -11.85 -5.33 -9.02
CA ARG A 219 -11.74 -4.61 -7.73
C ARG A 219 -12.70 -3.41 -7.67
N ALA A 220 -12.64 -2.53 -8.66
CA ALA A 220 -13.45 -1.31 -8.70
C ALA A 220 -14.95 -1.60 -8.77
N ALA A 221 -15.34 -2.59 -9.55
CA ALA A 221 -16.75 -2.99 -9.68
C ALA A 221 -17.29 -3.59 -8.37
N LEU A 222 -16.50 -4.42 -7.66
CA LEU A 222 -16.91 -4.95 -6.36
C LEU A 222 -17.05 -3.84 -5.31
N TYR A 223 -16.11 -2.87 -5.30
CA TYR A 223 -16.22 -1.69 -4.44
C TYR A 223 -17.52 -0.92 -4.70
N ALA A 224 -17.81 -0.60 -5.96
CA ALA A 224 -19.01 0.13 -6.34
C ALA A 224 -20.29 -0.63 -5.94
N ALA A 225 -20.34 -1.96 -6.21
CA ALA A 225 -21.45 -2.81 -5.82
C ALA A 225 -21.66 -2.84 -4.30
N SER A 226 -20.56 -2.95 -3.54
CA SER A 226 -20.60 -2.98 -2.08
C SER A 226 -21.07 -1.66 -1.50
N VAL A 227 -20.54 -0.53 -1.99
CA VAL A 227 -21.01 0.81 -1.59
C VAL A 227 -22.49 0.92 -1.86
N GLY A 228 -22.95 0.61 -3.07
CA GLY A 228 -24.38 0.69 -3.43
C GLY A 228 -25.28 -0.22 -2.61
N LYS A 229 -24.83 -1.46 -2.33
CA LYS A 229 -25.61 -2.44 -1.55
C LYS A 229 -25.77 -2.06 -0.08
N PHE A 230 -24.73 -1.47 0.51
CA PHE A 230 -24.69 -1.19 1.96
C PHE A 230 -24.98 0.27 2.29
N TRP A 231 -25.06 1.14 1.31
CA TRP A 231 -25.38 2.54 1.44
C TRP A 231 -26.64 2.78 2.27
N ASP A 232 -27.74 2.12 1.93
CA ASP A 232 -29.05 2.31 2.58
C ASP A 232 -29.14 1.76 4.00
N ARG A 233 -28.28 0.82 4.40
CA ARG A 233 -28.29 0.29 5.76
C ARG A 233 -28.00 1.36 6.81
N ASN A 234 -27.23 2.36 6.40
CA ASN A 234 -26.88 3.52 7.22
C ASN A 234 -27.34 4.84 6.56
N GLY A 235 -28.11 4.78 5.49
CA GLY A 235 -28.49 5.94 4.66
C GLY A 235 -29.25 7.02 5.44
N ALA A 236 -29.98 6.63 6.47
CA ALA A 236 -30.61 7.58 7.40
C ALA A 236 -29.60 8.40 8.22
N MET A 237 -28.31 8.05 8.23
CA MET A 237 -27.25 8.75 8.95
C MET A 237 -26.57 9.82 8.10
N LEU A 238 -26.67 9.75 6.77
CA LEU A 238 -26.07 10.72 5.88
C LEU A 238 -27.16 11.61 5.26
N THR A 239 -27.06 12.90 5.54
CA THR A 239 -27.97 13.94 5.05
C THR A 239 -27.18 15.09 4.46
N GLY A 240 -27.84 15.93 3.70
CA GLY A 240 -27.26 17.14 3.13
C GLY A 240 -27.21 17.14 1.59
N GLU A 241 -26.68 18.21 1.06
CA GLU A 241 -26.64 18.50 -0.39
C GLU A 241 -25.96 17.40 -1.20
N ALA A 242 -24.81 16.91 -0.71
CA ALA A 242 -24.06 15.85 -1.41
C ALA A 242 -24.88 14.56 -1.61
N VAL A 243 -25.76 14.23 -0.67
CA VAL A 243 -26.68 13.08 -0.79
C VAL A 243 -27.83 13.40 -1.74
N THR A 244 -28.41 14.59 -1.62
CA THR A 244 -29.50 15.05 -2.49
C THR A 244 -29.06 15.08 -3.97
N GLU A 245 -27.85 15.55 -4.23
CA GLU A 245 -27.24 15.60 -5.56
C GLU A 245 -26.61 14.27 -6.00
N LYS A 246 -26.69 13.22 -5.19
CA LYS A 246 -26.10 11.90 -5.46
C LYS A 246 -24.59 11.94 -5.66
N LEU A 247 -23.92 12.89 -5.07
CA LEU A 247 -22.45 12.96 -5.04
C LEU A 247 -21.88 11.90 -4.10
N VAL A 248 -22.71 11.43 -3.14
CA VAL A 248 -22.45 10.28 -2.27
C VAL A 248 -23.72 9.44 -2.26
N GLY A 249 -23.60 8.15 -2.53
CA GLY A 249 -24.73 7.22 -2.64
C GLY A 249 -25.56 7.40 -3.92
N GLY A 250 -26.86 7.22 -3.79
CA GLY A 250 -27.80 7.37 -4.91
C GLY A 250 -27.80 6.21 -5.91
N PHE A 251 -27.32 5.04 -5.50
CA PHE A 251 -27.37 3.80 -6.28
C PHE A 251 -28.80 3.25 -6.31
N THR A 252 -29.18 2.70 -7.44
CA THR A 252 -30.38 1.86 -7.60
C THR A 252 -30.01 0.38 -7.51
N ASP A 253 -30.98 -0.50 -7.27
CA ASP A 253 -30.77 -1.96 -7.32
C ASP A 253 -30.20 -2.40 -8.69
N ALA A 254 -30.62 -1.74 -9.76
CA ALA A 254 -30.09 -2.00 -11.10
C ALA A 254 -28.61 -1.62 -11.21
N ASP A 255 -28.17 -0.53 -10.58
CA ASP A 255 -26.75 -0.14 -10.54
C ASP A 255 -25.93 -1.15 -9.73
N VAL A 256 -26.42 -1.56 -8.56
CA VAL A 256 -25.75 -2.59 -7.74
C VAL A 256 -25.59 -3.89 -8.52
N LYS A 257 -26.66 -4.36 -9.18
CA LYS A 257 -26.62 -5.55 -10.03
C LYS A 257 -25.62 -5.39 -11.18
N PHE A 258 -25.65 -4.25 -11.87
CA PHE A 258 -24.69 -3.95 -12.94
C PHE A 258 -23.25 -4.07 -12.48
N PHE A 259 -22.91 -3.48 -11.33
CA PHE A 259 -21.54 -3.52 -10.83
C PHE A 259 -21.10 -4.93 -10.41
N TYR A 260 -21.98 -5.74 -9.79
CA TYR A 260 -21.66 -7.16 -9.54
C TYR A 260 -21.45 -7.94 -10.84
N GLU A 261 -22.28 -7.74 -11.86
CA GLU A 261 -22.11 -8.40 -13.15
C GLU A 261 -20.80 -8.00 -13.84
N GLU A 262 -20.40 -6.73 -13.78
CA GLU A 262 -19.14 -6.26 -14.33
C GLU A 262 -17.94 -6.81 -13.55
N CYS A 263 -18.05 -6.97 -12.23
CA CYS A 263 -17.03 -7.64 -11.42
C CYS A 263 -16.84 -9.10 -11.86
N ILE A 264 -17.93 -9.85 -11.98
CA ILE A 264 -17.91 -11.26 -12.41
C ILE A 264 -17.30 -11.38 -13.82
N LYS A 265 -17.70 -10.52 -14.76
CA LYS A 265 -17.19 -10.53 -16.14
C LYS A 265 -15.67 -10.27 -16.15
N ALA A 266 -15.23 -9.24 -15.46
CA ALA A 266 -13.82 -8.87 -15.41
C ALA A 266 -12.97 -9.98 -14.74
N SER A 267 -13.43 -10.54 -13.63
CA SER A 267 -12.78 -11.68 -12.97
C SER A 267 -12.69 -12.89 -13.88
N ALA A 268 -13.78 -13.21 -14.58
CA ALA A 268 -13.83 -14.33 -15.51
C ALA A 268 -12.84 -14.17 -16.68
N GLU A 269 -12.60 -12.95 -17.18
CA GLU A 269 -11.58 -12.72 -18.21
C GLU A 269 -10.17 -13.06 -17.70
N VAL A 270 -9.80 -12.64 -16.48
CA VAL A 270 -8.52 -12.98 -15.89
C VAL A 270 -8.39 -14.50 -15.67
N ILE A 271 -9.43 -15.14 -15.13
CA ILE A 271 -9.45 -16.61 -14.87
C ILE A 271 -9.30 -17.39 -16.18
N ARG A 272 -10.09 -17.07 -17.21
CA ARG A 272 -10.06 -17.73 -18.52
C ARG A 272 -8.73 -17.56 -19.26
N SER A 273 -7.98 -16.51 -18.93
CA SER A 273 -6.67 -16.27 -19.56
C SER A 273 -5.67 -17.41 -19.31
N GLY A 274 -5.80 -18.11 -18.18
CA GLY A 274 -4.86 -19.14 -17.75
C GLY A 274 -3.43 -18.62 -17.49
N LYS A 275 -3.26 -17.29 -17.37
CA LYS A 275 -1.95 -16.65 -17.19
C LYS A 275 -1.45 -16.67 -15.76
N PHE A 276 -2.35 -16.85 -14.80
CA PHE A 276 -2.09 -16.76 -13.37
C PHE A 276 -2.55 -18.04 -12.67
N SER A 277 -1.90 -18.35 -11.55
CA SER A 277 -2.27 -19.46 -10.67
C SER A 277 -1.94 -19.10 -9.23
N LEU A 278 -2.60 -19.73 -8.27
CA LEU A 278 -2.23 -19.59 -6.87
C LEU A 278 -0.81 -20.12 -6.66
N TYR A 279 -0.03 -19.40 -5.87
CA TYR A 279 1.35 -19.81 -5.59
C TYR A 279 1.37 -20.82 -4.45
N GLY A 280 1.99 -22.00 -4.69
CA GLY A 280 2.04 -23.06 -3.71
C GLY A 280 0.66 -23.63 -3.34
N GLU A 281 -0.19 -23.85 -4.34
CA GLU A 281 -1.61 -24.25 -4.18
C GLU A 281 -1.81 -25.53 -3.34
N ASN A 282 -0.85 -26.46 -3.36
CA ASN A 282 -0.94 -27.73 -2.65
C ASN A 282 0.20 -27.88 -1.64
N PRO A 283 0.22 -27.12 -0.53
CA PRO A 283 1.27 -27.22 0.48
C PRO A 283 1.15 -28.52 1.24
N ALA A 284 2.29 -29.14 1.57
CA ALA A 284 2.34 -30.37 2.34
C ALA A 284 2.01 -30.17 3.84
N SER A 285 2.13 -28.92 4.33
CA SER A 285 1.88 -28.58 5.73
C SER A 285 1.37 -27.14 5.87
N LEU A 286 0.83 -26.80 7.06
CA LEU A 286 0.47 -25.42 7.41
C LEU A 286 1.70 -24.50 7.40
N ASP A 287 2.86 -25.01 7.79
CA ASP A 287 4.10 -24.25 7.79
C ASP A 287 4.56 -23.91 6.36
N GLU A 288 4.53 -24.88 5.44
CA GLU A 288 4.79 -24.62 4.03
C GLU A 288 3.78 -23.63 3.42
N ALA A 289 2.51 -23.75 3.78
CA ALA A 289 1.49 -22.78 3.34
C ALA A 289 1.81 -21.36 3.82
N ALA A 290 2.26 -21.21 5.07
CA ALA A 290 2.68 -19.94 5.63
C ALA A 290 3.92 -19.38 4.91
N GLN A 291 4.91 -20.21 4.63
CA GLN A 291 6.11 -19.82 3.90
C GLN A 291 5.76 -19.37 2.46
N ASN A 292 4.93 -20.14 1.76
CA ASN A 292 4.47 -19.81 0.42
C ASN A 292 3.74 -18.46 0.40
N TYR A 293 2.83 -18.24 1.35
CA TYR A 293 2.10 -16.98 1.43
C TYR A 293 3.05 -15.79 1.74
N HIS A 294 3.99 -15.96 2.67
CA HIS A 294 4.98 -14.92 2.98
C HIS A 294 5.85 -14.58 1.76
N LYS A 295 6.28 -15.61 1.01
CA LYS A 295 7.14 -15.47 -0.16
C LYS A 295 6.51 -14.61 -1.25
N ILE A 296 5.19 -14.67 -1.46
CA ILE A 296 4.47 -13.81 -2.40
C ILE A 296 4.80 -12.33 -2.18
N PHE A 297 4.86 -11.90 -0.92
CA PHE A 297 5.04 -10.50 -0.56
C PHE A 297 6.52 -10.06 -0.45
N VAL A 298 7.42 -10.98 -0.24
CA VAL A 298 8.85 -10.66 -0.09
C VAL A 298 9.58 -10.68 -1.43
N GLU A 299 9.21 -11.62 -2.31
CA GLU A 299 9.81 -11.76 -3.63
C GLU A 299 9.00 -10.99 -4.69
N GLY A 300 7.68 -11.16 -4.72
CA GLY A 300 6.76 -10.52 -5.65
C GLY A 300 7.01 -10.83 -7.11
N LYS A 301 8.16 -10.46 -7.63
CA LYS A 301 8.54 -10.66 -9.03
C LYS A 301 8.64 -12.13 -9.41
N GLY A 302 8.06 -12.47 -10.58
CA GLY A 302 8.08 -13.83 -11.10
C GLY A 302 7.15 -14.81 -10.39
N ILE A 303 6.43 -14.38 -9.35
CA ILE A 303 5.41 -15.19 -8.66
C ILE A 303 4.16 -15.27 -9.55
N SER A 304 3.70 -16.50 -9.82
CA SER A 304 2.55 -16.78 -10.71
C SER A 304 1.22 -16.17 -10.28
N GLU A 305 1.09 -15.84 -9.00
CA GLU A 305 -0.09 -15.23 -8.42
C GLU A 305 -0.12 -13.71 -8.54
N VAL A 306 1.03 -13.06 -8.77
CA VAL A 306 1.14 -11.60 -8.80
C VAL A 306 0.79 -11.07 -10.17
N ILE A 307 -0.26 -10.24 -10.25
CA ILE A 307 -0.72 -9.58 -11.47
C ILE A 307 -0.02 -8.24 -11.67
N PHE A 308 0.07 -7.45 -10.60
CA PHE A 308 0.68 -6.12 -10.65
C PHE A 308 1.37 -5.78 -9.33
N LEU A 309 2.54 -5.18 -9.42
CA LEU A 309 3.32 -4.74 -8.26
C LEU A 309 4.00 -3.40 -8.53
N ARG A 310 4.35 -2.70 -7.45
CA ARG A 310 5.33 -1.62 -7.49
C ARG A 310 6.68 -2.17 -7.10
N ASP A 311 7.65 -2.02 -7.98
CA ASP A 311 9.03 -2.37 -7.71
C ASP A 311 9.80 -1.21 -7.09
N TYR A 312 10.85 -1.55 -6.39
CA TYR A 312 11.80 -0.62 -5.79
C TYR A 312 13.21 -0.98 -6.19
N VAL A 313 14.05 0.00 -6.38
CA VAL A 313 15.45 -0.18 -6.81
C VAL A 313 16.36 0.82 -6.12
N TYR A 314 17.51 0.36 -5.67
CA TYR A 314 18.56 1.22 -5.13
C TYR A 314 19.76 1.28 -6.10
N PRO A 315 20.38 2.45 -6.33
CA PRO A 315 20.01 3.81 -5.91
C PRO A 315 18.93 4.41 -6.84
N GLY A 316 17.74 4.53 -6.37
CA GLY A 316 16.62 5.06 -7.14
C GLY A 316 15.45 5.32 -6.21
N ILE A 317 14.39 4.53 -6.37
CA ILE A 317 13.24 4.59 -5.50
C ILE A 317 13.31 3.41 -4.55
N ALA A 318 13.61 3.67 -3.28
CA ALA A 318 13.62 2.70 -2.19
C ALA A 318 12.67 3.13 -1.08
N HIS A 319 12.53 2.31 -0.03
CA HIS A 319 11.66 2.58 1.10
C HIS A 319 12.31 2.16 2.43
N ASN A 320 11.60 2.34 3.55
CA ASN A 320 12.09 2.08 4.89
C ASN A 320 11.29 1.00 5.64
N MET A 321 10.52 0.17 4.94
CA MET A 321 9.64 -0.82 5.56
C MET A 321 10.36 -1.72 6.57
N GLY A 322 11.47 -2.35 6.17
CA GLY A 322 12.25 -3.21 7.05
C GLY A 322 12.85 -2.45 8.24
N LYS A 323 13.38 -1.23 7.99
CA LYS A 323 14.00 -0.42 9.05
C LYS A 323 13.03 -0.01 10.15
N TRP A 324 11.76 0.27 9.80
CA TRP A 324 10.74 0.62 10.77
C TRP A 324 10.10 -0.57 11.49
N HIS A 325 10.04 -1.75 10.85
CA HIS A 325 9.15 -2.81 11.31
C HIS A 325 9.84 -4.12 11.67
N GLU A 326 11.09 -4.36 11.28
CA GLU A 326 11.83 -5.52 11.81
C GLU A 326 11.85 -5.47 13.34
N PRO A 327 11.78 -6.62 14.03
CA PRO A 327 11.87 -6.67 15.48
C PRO A 327 13.11 -5.91 15.99
N ASN A 328 12.98 -5.23 17.14
CA ASN A 328 14.09 -4.49 17.73
C ASN A 328 15.36 -5.34 17.94
N GLN A 329 15.22 -6.63 18.17
CA GLN A 329 16.34 -7.55 18.26
C GLN A 329 17.17 -7.61 16.98
N LEU A 330 16.56 -7.39 15.80
CA LEU A 330 17.21 -7.36 14.49
C LEU A 330 17.54 -5.94 14.02
N ALA A 331 16.76 -4.95 14.43
CA ALA A 331 16.90 -3.58 13.96
C ALA A 331 18.01 -2.85 14.74
N VAL A 332 18.80 -2.03 14.06
CA VAL A 332 19.81 -1.19 14.69
C VAL A 332 19.16 -0.02 15.44
N GLU A 333 18.06 0.53 14.91
CA GLU A 333 17.28 1.64 15.45
C GLU A 333 15.81 1.50 15.05
N TYR A 334 14.89 1.96 15.89
CA TYR A 334 13.47 2.17 15.58
C TYR A 334 12.67 0.95 15.12
N GLY A 335 13.03 -0.27 15.45
CA GLY A 335 12.26 -1.47 15.06
C GLY A 335 10.87 -1.60 15.71
N GLY A 336 10.04 -2.52 15.19
CA GLY A 336 8.77 -2.94 15.82
C GLY A 336 7.64 -1.90 15.81
N ARG A 337 7.62 -0.97 14.84
CA ARG A 337 6.63 0.12 14.84
C ARG A 337 5.19 -0.33 14.60
N CYS A 338 4.96 -1.36 13.81
CA CYS A 338 3.62 -1.89 13.55
C CYS A 338 3.34 -3.07 14.47
N CYS A 339 2.35 -2.89 15.34
CA CYS A 339 1.92 -3.88 16.32
C CYS A 339 0.52 -4.40 15.93
N PRO A 340 0.40 -5.57 15.28
CA PRO A 340 -0.89 -6.23 15.04
C PRO A 340 -1.68 -6.36 16.34
N THR A 341 -2.99 -6.12 16.28
CA THR A 341 -3.85 -6.22 17.47
C THR A 341 -4.19 -7.66 17.82
N LEU A 342 -4.62 -7.89 19.06
CA LEU A 342 -5.16 -9.18 19.48
C LEU A 342 -6.40 -9.55 18.65
N ASP A 343 -7.27 -8.58 18.37
CA ASP A 343 -8.46 -8.81 17.53
C ASP A 343 -8.09 -9.32 16.13
N LEU A 344 -7.05 -8.76 15.51
CA LEU A 344 -6.55 -9.29 14.23
C LEU A 344 -6.06 -10.73 14.38
N VAL A 345 -5.27 -11.04 15.41
CA VAL A 345 -4.73 -12.39 15.62
C VAL A 345 -5.85 -13.39 15.87
N GLU A 346 -6.85 -13.04 16.65
CA GLU A 346 -8.02 -13.88 16.93
C GLU A 346 -8.94 -14.06 15.72
N SER A 347 -8.96 -13.13 14.78
CA SER A 347 -9.75 -13.23 13.54
C SER A 347 -9.28 -14.35 12.60
N TYR A 348 -8.03 -14.80 12.73
CA TYR A 348 -7.54 -15.95 11.98
C TYR A 348 -8.16 -17.24 12.52
N ALA A 349 -8.81 -18.02 11.64
CA ALA A 349 -9.48 -19.25 12.01
C ALA A 349 -8.51 -20.29 12.63
N VAL A 350 -9.02 -21.08 13.55
CA VAL A 350 -8.37 -22.34 13.97
C VAL A 350 -8.78 -23.42 12.98
N ILE A 351 -7.82 -24.01 12.30
CA ILE A 351 -8.01 -25.02 11.26
C ILE A 351 -7.97 -26.41 11.90
N ASP A 352 -9.03 -27.19 11.73
CA ASP A 352 -9.04 -28.60 12.08
C ASP A 352 -8.07 -29.35 11.15
N PRO A 353 -7.04 -30.02 11.67
CA PRO A 353 -6.03 -30.68 10.84
C PRO A 353 -6.57 -31.84 9.97
N GLN A 354 -7.71 -32.42 10.35
CA GLN A 354 -8.31 -33.57 9.66
C GLN A 354 -9.31 -33.12 8.60
N THR A 355 -10.22 -32.23 8.97
CA THR A 355 -11.29 -31.76 8.08
C THR A 355 -10.89 -30.56 7.25
N ARG A 356 -9.83 -29.85 7.66
CA ARG A 356 -9.41 -28.54 7.12
C ARG A 356 -10.48 -27.44 7.22
N MET A 357 -11.46 -27.64 8.07
CA MET A 357 -12.48 -26.64 8.36
C MET A 357 -11.95 -25.63 9.37
N GLY A 358 -12.26 -24.35 9.15
CA GLY A 358 -11.89 -23.26 10.03
C GLY A 358 -12.98 -22.93 11.05
N THR A 359 -12.58 -22.77 12.32
CA THR A 359 -13.42 -22.18 13.37
C THR A 359 -12.92 -20.77 13.64
N TYR A 360 -13.81 -19.79 13.45
CA TYR A 360 -13.51 -18.36 13.61
C TYR A 360 -13.80 -17.89 15.03
N ASP A 361 -13.28 -16.73 15.37
CA ASP A 361 -13.51 -16.03 16.64
C ASP A 361 -13.08 -16.83 17.89
N VAL A 362 -12.11 -17.72 17.74
CA VAL A 362 -11.54 -18.48 18.85
C VAL A 362 -10.63 -17.55 19.65
N LYS A 363 -11.03 -17.26 20.89
CA LYS A 363 -10.30 -16.36 21.77
C LYS A 363 -9.00 -16.99 22.29
N LEU A 364 -7.94 -16.19 22.33
CA LEU A 364 -6.63 -16.57 22.87
C LEU A 364 -6.57 -16.33 24.38
N VAL A 365 -7.20 -15.25 24.85
CA VAL A 365 -7.24 -14.88 26.25
C VAL A 365 -8.61 -15.22 26.81
N THR A 366 -8.68 -16.15 27.75
CA THR A 366 -9.89 -16.64 28.40
C THR A 366 -9.56 -17.12 29.79
N THR A 367 -10.57 -17.38 30.60
CA THR A 367 -10.46 -17.98 31.93
C THR A 367 -10.63 -19.49 31.88
N ASN A 368 -10.27 -20.20 32.93
CA ASN A 368 -10.38 -21.67 32.99
C ASN A 368 -11.83 -22.18 32.92
N ASP A 369 -12.81 -21.34 33.27
CA ASP A 369 -14.23 -21.63 33.14
C ASP A 369 -14.81 -21.26 31.76
N GLY A 370 -13.96 -20.78 30.86
CA GLY A 370 -14.37 -20.36 29.50
C GLY A 370 -15.03 -18.99 29.43
N ASN A 371 -14.99 -18.21 30.52
CA ASN A 371 -15.52 -16.84 30.49
C ASN A 371 -14.59 -15.93 29.70
N GLU A 372 -15.10 -15.35 28.62
CA GLU A 372 -14.40 -14.40 27.76
C GLU A 372 -14.55 -12.92 28.23
N ASN A 373 -15.48 -12.66 29.16
CA ASN A 373 -15.72 -11.35 29.73
C ASN A 373 -14.82 -11.11 30.96
N TYR A 374 -13.53 -11.06 30.75
CA TYR A 374 -12.57 -10.67 31.77
C TYR A 374 -12.35 -9.14 31.76
N ALA A 375 -11.85 -8.61 32.88
CA ALA A 375 -11.59 -7.18 32.97
C ALA A 375 -10.51 -6.75 31.94
N THR A 376 -10.87 -5.86 31.01
CA THR A 376 -10.03 -5.41 29.90
C THR A 376 -9.01 -4.34 30.30
N ASN A 377 -8.95 -3.93 31.56
CA ASN A 377 -8.06 -2.87 32.05
C ASN A 377 -6.65 -3.38 32.38
N GLY A 378 -6.13 -4.32 31.57
CA GLY A 378 -4.86 -4.97 31.77
C GLY A 378 -4.95 -6.26 32.55
N PHE A 379 -3.80 -6.86 32.82
CA PHE A 379 -3.70 -8.13 33.55
C PHE A 379 -4.19 -7.98 34.99
N ASN A 380 -5.13 -8.83 35.41
CA ASN A 380 -5.61 -8.90 36.79
C ASN A 380 -5.10 -10.20 37.44
N PRO A 381 -4.19 -10.14 38.43
CA PRO A 381 -3.63 -11.33 39.06
C PRO A 381 -4.64 -12.19 39.82
N ASN A 382 -5.84 -11.64 40.11
CA ASN A 382 -6.91 -12.36 40.81
C ASN A 382 -7.88 -13.12 39.89
N VAL A 383 -7.71 -12.97 38.56
CA VAL A 383 -8.48 -13.71 37.57
C VAL A 383 -7.77 -15.03 37.26
N ASP A 384 -8.54 -16.11 37.20
CA ASP A 384 -8.03 -17.44 36.88
C ASP A 384 -7.97 -17.64 35.35
N TYR A 385 -7.00 -16.95 34.73
CA TYR A 385 -6.76 -17.11 33.30
C TYR A 385 -6.28 -18.51 32.96
N LYS A 386 -6.70 -18.98 31.79
CA LYS A 386 -6.14 -20.18 31.19
C LYS A 386 -4.62 -20.01 30.99
N GLN A 387 -3.87 -21.00 31.46
CA GLN A 387 -2.41 -21.03 31.34
C GLN A 387 -1.99 -22.06 30.30
N TYR A 388 -0.86 -21.83 29.69
CA TYR A 388 -0.28 -22.69 28.66
C TYR A 388 1.17 -23.01 29.04
N ASP A 389 1.61 -24.22 28.75
CA ASP A 389 2.97 -24.67 29.07
C ASP A 389 4.01 -24.07 28.10
N ASP A 390 3.60 -23.76 26.86
CA ASP A 390 4.45 -23.14 25.86
C ASP A 390 3.65 -22.23 24.91
N PHE A 391 4.36 -21.35 24.21
CA PHE A 391 3.77 -20.41 23.26
C PHE A 391 3.21 -21.08 22.01
N ALA A 392 3.77 -22.20 21.57
CA ALA A 392 3.32 -22.89 20.37
C ALA A 392 1.89 -23.42 20.53
N THR A 393 1.55 -23.88 21.73
CA THR A 393 0.20 -24.37 22.06
C THR A 393 -0.86 -23.28 21.95
N ILE A 394 -0.54 -22.02 22.32
CA ILE A 394 -1.49 -20.89 22.27
C ILE A 394 -1.95 -20.65 20.84
N PHE A 395 -1.02 -20.72 19.90
CA PHE A 395 -1.25 -20.35 18.51
C PHE A 395 -1.41 -21.56 17.57
N ALA A 396 -1.48 -22.78 18.12
CA ALA A 396 -1.51 -24.00 17.32
C ALA A 396 -2.70 -24.04 16.34
N ASN A 397 -2.43 -24.59 15.15
CA ASN A 397 -3.43 -24.86 14.11
C ASN A 397 -4.21 -23.62 13.60
N ARG A 398 -3.68 -22.42 13.76
CA ARG A 398 -4.27 -21.24 13.15
C ARG A 398 -4.05 -21.20 11.65
N ASP A 399 -4.87 -20.46 10.96
CA ASP A 399 -4.73 -20.18 9.52
C ASP A 399 -3.26 -19.81 9.19
N PRO A 400 -2.64 -20.45 8.19
CA PRO A 400 -1.24 -20.22 7.82
C PRO A 400 -0.88 -18.75 7.57
N ARG A 401 -1.86 -17.95 7.16
CA ARG A 401 -1.67 -16.49 6.93
C ARG A 401 -1.29 -15.77 8.21
N LEU A 402 -1.69 -16.26 9.40
CA LEU A 402 -1.22 -15.69 10.66
C LEU A 402 0.29 -15.79 10.78
N TYR A 403 0.84 -16.98 10.59
CA TYR A 403 2.29 -17.23 10.74
C TYR A 403 3.13 -16.55 9.65
N ALA A 404 2.51 -16.21 8.52
CA ALA A 404 3.11 -15.48 7.43
C ALA A 404 3.08 -13.96 7.63
N SER A 405 2.13 -13.45 8.42
CA SER A 405 1.86 -12.01 8.53
C SER A 405 2.27 -11.41 9.87
N VAL A 406 2.36 -12.24 10.92
CA VAL A 406 2.58 -11.80 12.31
C VAL A 406 3.75 -12.56 12.91
N ILE A 407 4.65 -11.85 13.57
CA ILE A 407 5.66 -12.43 14.45
C ILE A 407 5.00 -12.63 15.81
N LEU A 408 4.86 -13.88 16.19
CA LEU A 408 4.27 -14.32 17.45
C LEU A 408 5.35 -14.43 18.54
N PRO A 409 4.99 -14.34 19.83
CA PRO A 409 5.93 -14.50 20.93
C PRO A 409 6.77 -15.77 20.83
N ASN A 410 8.06 -15.63 21.06
CA ASN A 410 9.06 -16.69 21.08
C ASN A 410 9.16 -17.55 19.80
N THR A 411 8.77 -16.99 18.65
CA THR A 411 8.98 -17.64 17.35
C THR A 411 10.35 -17.31 16.76
N GLN A 412 10.83 -18.16 15.86
CA GLN A 412 12.08 -17.95 15.13
C GLN A 412 11.89 -16.93 14.02
N TRP A 413 12.75 -15.92 13.99
CA TRP A 413 12.79 -14.94 12.92
C TRP A 413 14.20 -14.33 12.78
N GLY A 414 14.68 -14.21 11.56
CA GLY A 414 16.01 -13.63 11.31
C GLY A 414 17.15 -14.38 11.99
N GLY A 415 17.02 -15.71 12.16
CA GLY A 415 18.04 -16.57 12.77
C GLY A 415 18.06 -16.55 14.30
N GLN A 416 17.10 -15.91 14.95
CA GLN A 416 17.02 -15.88 16.41
C GLN A 416 15.57 -15.98 16.91
N THR A 417 15.40 -16.34 18.18
CA THR A 417 14.10 -16.33 18.86
C THR A 417 13.72 -14.89 19.19
N ILE A 418 12.54 -14.44 18.74
CA ILE A 418 12.06 -13.11 19.04
C ILE A 418 11.37 -13.10 20.41
N LEU A 419 12.00 -12.43 21.35
CA LEU A 419 11.52 -12.34 22.73
C LEU A 419 10.42 -11.28 22.83
N ILE A 420 9.19 -11.72 22.98
CA ILE A 420 8.02 -10.87 23.21
C ILE A 420 7.41 -11.30 24.54
N GLN A 421 7.67 -10.53 25.58
CA GLN A 421 7.21 -10.81 26.94
C GLN A 421 6.78 -9.51 27.61
N GLY A 422 5.65 -9.56 28.34
CA GLY A 422 5.06 -8.40 29.01
C GLY A 422 5.36 -8.32 30.51
N GLY A 423 6.10 -9.27 31.04
CA GLY A 423 6.45 -9.35 32.46
C GLY A 423 6.63 -10.78 32.95
N LEU A 424 6.80 -10.94 34.27
CA LEU A 424 6.92 -12.21 34.99
C LEU A 424 5.86 -12.30 36.06
N ARG A 425 5.15 -13.43 36.11
CA ARG A 425 4.28 -13.77 37.23
C ARG A 425 5.06 -14.62 38.24
N LYS A 426 5.21 -14.13 39.46
CA LYS A 426 5.86 -14.84 40.56
C LYS A 426 4.94 -15.88 41.20
N GLN A 427 5.47 -16.73 42.06
CA GLN A 427 4.68 -17.73 42.78
C GLN A 427 3.60 -17.12 43.68
N ASP A 428 3.87 -15.99 44.29
CA ASP A 428 2.93 -15.23 45.11
C ASP A 428 1.85 -14.48 44.30
N LYS A 429 1.79 -14.73 42.97
CA LYS A 429 0.92 -14.09 41.98
C LYS A 429 1.22 -12.60 41.73
N SER A 430 2.19 -12.00 42.40
CA SER A 430 2.65 -10.68 42.03
C SER A 430 3.37 -10.69 40.68
N VAL A 431 3.46 -9.54 40.01
CA VAL A 431 4.00 -9.42 38.67
C VAL A 431 5.15 -8.43 38.62
N VAL A 432 6.23 -8.82 37.94
CA VAL A 432 7.31 -7.94 37.53
C VAL A 432 6.99 -7.44 36.15
N TRP A 433 6.63 -6.17 36.02
CA TRP A 433 6.18 -5.56 34.75
C TRP A 433 7.29 -4.92 33.94
N GLN A 434 8.36 -4.51 34.58
CA GLN A 434 9.39 -3.76 33.88
C GLN A 434 10.36 -4.70 33.15
N ALA A 435 10.72 -4.34 31.96
CA ALA A 435 11.58 -5.13 31.10
C ALA A 435 12.95 -5.43 31.77
N ASN A 436 13.51 -4.47 32.50
CA ASN A 436 14.83 -4.59 33.14
C ASN A 436 14.78 -5.15 34.55
N ASP A 437 13.59 -5.33 35.14
CA ASP A 437 13.44 -5.94 36.45
C ASP A 437 13.61 -7.45 36.37
N SER A 438 14.14 -8.01 37.43
CA SER A 438 14.37 -9.46 37.53
C SER A 438 13.80 -10.03 38.81
N TYR A 439 13.65 -11.33 38.82
CA TYR A 439 13.23 -12.13 39.96
C TYR A 439 14.09 -13.39 40.05
N VAL A 440 14.66 -13.60 41.23
CA VAL A 440 15.43 -14.83 41.50
C VAL A 440 14.52 -15.88 42.11
N PHE A 441 14.46 -17.04 41.49
CA PHE A 441 13.72 -18.18 41.97
C PHE A 441 14.53 -19.47 41.82
N ASP A 442 14.69 -20.22 42.89
CA ASP A 442 15.48 -21.46 42.96
C ASP A 442 16.90 -21.30 42.37
N GLY A 443 17.55 -20.20 42.68
CA GLY A 443 18.90 -19.86 42.20
C GLY A 443 19.00 -19.43 40.74
N VAL A 444 17.89 -19.34 40.00
CA VAL A 444 17.83 -18.88 38.64
C VAL A 444 17.29 -17.44 38.59
N THR A 445 17.93 -16.57 37.83
CA THR A 445 17.43 -15.20 37.59
C THR A 445 16.55 -15.19 36.35
N TYR A 446 15.32 -14.70 36.51
CA TYR A 446 14.34 -14.47 35.46
C TYR A 446 14.15 -12.98 35.23
N TYR A 447 14.10 -12.53 33.98
CA TYR A 447 13.96 -11.12 33.62
C TYR A 447 12.56 -10.84 33.06
N GLY A 448 12.04 -9.64 33.33
CA GLY A 448 10.74 -9.19 32.83
C GLY A 448 10.63 -9.20 31.31
N LYS A 449 11.74 -9.04 30.61
CA LYS A 449 11.86 -9.11 29.15
C LYS A 449 12.15 -10.50 28.55
N GLY A 450 12.36 -11.51 29.39
CA GLY A 450 12.60 -12.91 28.98
C GLY A 450 14.04 -13.32 28.79
N ASP A 451 15.02 -12.41 28.84
CA ASP A 451 16.45 -12.69 28.70
C ASP A 451 17.29 -11.79 29.63
N SER A 452 18.60 -11.91 29.60
CA SER A 452 19.55 -11.14 30.40
C SER A 452 19.41 -9.62 30.24
N ASP A 453 20.01 -8.84 31.17
CA ASP A 453 19.98 -7.38 31.15
C ASP A 453 20.57 -6.73 29.90
N GLU A 454 21.45 -7.45 29.21
CA GLU A 454 22.30 -6.89 28.14
C GLU A 454 21.75 -7.12 26.74
N GLY A 455 20.58 -7.52 26.50
CA GLY A 455 20.10 -7.79 25.14
C GLY A 455 19.05 -6.79 24.65
N ARG A 456 18.93 -6.65 23.34
CA ARG A 456 17.75 -6.06 22.73
C ARG A 456 16.61 -7.05 22.83
N TYR A 457 15.40 -6.56 23.10
CA TYR A 457 14.19 -7.35 23.17
C TYR A 457 13.08 -6.66 22.39
N SER A 458 12.04 -7.38 22.07
CA SER A 458 10.91 -6.91 21.27
C SER A 458 9.58 -6.95 22.03
N GLY A 459 9.65 -7.16 23.36
CA GLY A 459 8.49 -7.27 24.24
C GLY A 459 7.78 -5.94 24.48
N TRP A 460 6.81 -5.99 25.40
CA TRP A 460 6.01 -4.82 25.74
C TRP A 460 6.87 -3.71 26.36
N VAL A 461 6.66 -2.49 25.89
CA VAL A 461 7.30 -1.29 26.42
C VAL A 461 6.24 -0.22 26.61
N ASP A 462 6.23 0.36 27.81
CA ASP A 462 5.36 1.49 28.08
C ASP A 462 5.94 2.74 27.42
N ASN A 463 5.17 3.27 26.47
CA ASN A 463 5.41 4.57 25.86
C ASN A 463 6.78 4.75 25.17
N ARG A 464 7.38 3.68 24.60
CA ARG A 464 8.68 3.75 23.91
C ARG A 464 8.65 3.07 22.56
N ALA A 465 9.32 3.74 21.61
CA ALA A 465 9.73 3.14 20.35
C ALA A 465 10.56 1.87 20.60
N ASN A 466 10.47 0.86 19.77
CA ASN A 466 11.31 -0.34 19.72
C ASN A 466 10.77 -1.61 20.41
N GLY A 467 9.50 -1.65 20.75
CA GLY A 467 8.86 -2.85 21.26
C GLY A 467 7.41 -2.96 20.80
N THR A 468 6.70 -3.99 21.26
CA THR A 468 5.27 -4.12 20.93
C THR A 468 4.38 -3.56 22.01
N ARG A 469 3.23 -2.98 21.60
CA ARG A 469 2.13 -2.63 22.51
C ARG A 469 1.06 -3.73 22.61
N SER A 470 1.03 -4.64 21.66
CA SER A 470 -0.03 -5.65 21.54
C SER A 470 0.42 -7.05 21.93
N GLY A 471 1.72 -7.30 22.03
CA GLY A 471 2.29 -8.63 22.15
C GLY A 471 2.62 -9.29 20.81
N PHE A 472 2.43 -8.57 19.70
CA PHE A 472 2.66 -9.05 18.34
C PHE A 472 3.44 -8.03 17.53
N LEU A 473 4.17 -8.51 16.49
CA LEU A 473 4.90 -7.67 15.56
C LEU A 473 4.55 -8.04 14.11
N LEU A 474 4.65 -7.08 13.21
CA LEU A 474 4.45 -7.31 11.79
C LEU A 474 5.53 -8.24 11.23
N LYS A 475 5.15 -9.17 10.35
CA LYS A 475 6.04 -10.06 9.59
C LYS A 475 5.91 -9.86 8.09
N LYS A 476 4.70 -9.62 7.61
CA LYS A 476 4.40 -9.46 6.18
C LYS A 476 5.30 -8.40 5.55
N TYR A 477 5.91 -8.69 4.41
CA TYR A 477 6.89 -7.88 3.69
C TYR A 477 8.29 -7.78 4.33
N LEU A 478 8.52 -8.31 5.53
CA LEU A 478 9.84 -8.30 6.15
C LEU A 478 10.67 -9.51 5.72
N LYS A 479 11.99 -9.37 5.73
CA LYS A 479 12.93 -10.42 5.30
C LYS A 479 13.66 -11.11 6.45
N GLY A 480 13.54 -10.59 7.67
CA GLY A 480 14.27 -11.12 8.83
C GLY A 480 15.77 -10.86 8.74
N SER A 481 16.20 -9.80 8.06
CA SER A 481 17.61 -9.41 7.99
C SER A 481 17.86 -8.18 8.85
N GLY A 482 18.88 -8.24 9.71
CA GLY A 482 19.29 -7.13 10.57
C GLY A 482 19.97 -5.96 9.85
N ASP A 483 20.35 -6.17 8.58
CA ASP A 483 21.14 -5.20 7.80
C ASP A 483 20.28 -4.18 7.05
N GLN A 484 19.20 -3.71 7.67
CA GLN A 484 18.33 -2.72 7.06
C GLN A 484 18.99 -1.33 7.13
N VAL A 485 19.22 -0.74 5.96
CA VAL A 485 19.78 0.61 5.83
C VAL A 485 18.67 1.57 5.38
N TRP A 486 18.68 2.78 5.94
CA TRP A 486 17.75 3.83 5.55
C TRP A 486 17.78 4.09 4.04
N ASP A 487 16.59 4.21 3.46
CA ASP A 487 16.39 4.52 2.04
C ASP A 487 17.03 3.51 1.07
N GLN A 488 17.20 2.24 1.49
CA GLN A 488 17.81 1.18 0.66
C GLN A 488 16.97 -0.10 0.60
N VAL A 489 15.83 -0.17 1.28
CA VAL A 489 14.97 -1.37 1.24
C VAL A 489 14.23 -1.42 -0.10
N VAL A 490 14.31 -2.57 -0.77
CA VAL A 490 13.79 -2.77 -2.13
C VAL A 490 12.79 -3.94 -2.22
N THR A 491 12.14 -4.31 -1.12
CA THR A 491 11.05 -5.29 -1.16
C THR A 491 9.91 -4.76 -2.02
N PRO A 492 9.41 -5.48 -3.03
CA PRO A 492 8.33 -4.99 -3.89
C PRO A 492 7.01 -4.90 -3.13
N PHE A 493 6.14 -3.98 -3.53
CA PHE A 493 4.77 -3.90 -3.03
C PHE A 493 3.82 -4.58 -4.01
N VAL A 494 3.24 -5.70 -3.61
CA VAL A 494 2.27 -6.44 -4.40
C VAL A 494 0.90 -5.79 -4.26
N ASP A 495 0.35 -5.27 -5.36
CA ASP A 495 -0.92 -4.57 -5.38
C ASP A 495 -2.09 -5.46 -5.84
N LEU A 496 -2.00 -6.06 -7.04
CA LEU A 496 -3.06 -6.91 -7.58
C LEU A 496 -2.60 -8.36 -7.64
N ARG A 497 -3.42 -9.27 -7.08
CA ARG A 497 -3.14 -10.71 -7.05
C ARG A 497 -4.30 -11.52 -7.61
N TYR A 498 -3.96 -12.68 -8.18
CA TYR A 498 -4.95 -13.63 -8.69
C TYR A 498 -5.91 -14.15 -7.62
N ALA A 499 -5.41 -14.34 -6.38
CA ALA A 499 -6.25 -14.71 -5.24
C ALA A 499 -7.39 -13.69 -4.98
N GLU A 500 -7.12 -12.39 -5.13
CA GLU A 500 -8.17 -11.36 -5.02
C GLU A 500 -9.22 -11.51 -6.12
N VAL A 501 -8.79 -11.75 -7.36
CA VAL A 501 -9.71 -11.93 -8.50
C VAL A 501 -10.61 -13.16 -8.29
N LEU A 502 -10.09 -14.22 -7.66
CA LEU A 502 -10.89 -15.41 -7.32
C LEU A 502 -11.91 -15.15 -6.21
N LEU A 503 -11.60 -14.22 -5.29
CA LEU A 503 -12.49 -13.85 -4.18
C LEU A 503 -13.58 -12.87 -4.61
N ASN A 504 -13.27 -12.01 -5.57
CA ASN A 504 -14.20 -11.02 -6.10
C ASN A 504 -15.35 -11.65 -6.90
#